data_3415749bc2e81f60290f3ec4f7753e6f
#
_entry.id   3415749bc2e81f60290f3ec4f7753e6f
#
_cell.length_a   1.000
_cell.length_b   1.000
_cell.length_c   1.000
_cell.angle_alpha   90.00
_cell.angle_beta   90.00
_cell.angle_gamma   90.00
#
_symmetry.space_group_name_H-M   'P 1'
#
loop_
_entity.id
_entity.type
_entity.pdbx_description
1 polymer ?
#
loop_
_entity_poly.entity_id
_entity_poly.type
_entity_poly.pdbx_seq_one_letter_code
_entity_poly.pdbx_strand_id
1 'polypeptide(L)'
;YGTMSSLADEVTTIAFESLAVDAHASFIVNASASEDTLEHAFTEHLRLSGIYWGVCALATMGNLRKTMDADKREEILSYVASCRCESGAYSGGAGHDGHVLYTLSAVQIYALFDAMDRIDRDSVVNYVKGLQLADGSFQGDEWGEVDTRFTYCALSTLRLLDRLHEVDVEAACAYINKCKNFDGGFGATPGGESHAGQVFTCVGALAIGNRLDYVDGDLLGWWLAERQVKVGGLNGRPEKLPDVCYSWWVLSALSILGKTHWIDRGALARFILRCQDETSGGISDRPDDEPDVYHTFFGIAGLSLMGHPAV
;
A
#
# COMPACT_ATOMS: atom_id res chain seq x y z
N TYR A 1 -22.41 44.91 15.09
CA TYR A 1 -21.12 44.28 15.45
C TYR A 1 -21.42 42.98 16.14
N GLY A 2 -21.47 41.90 15.38
CA GLY A 2 -21.61 40.55 15.87
C GLY A 2 -20.26 39.89 15.80
N THR A 3 -19.76 39.41 16.92
CA THR A 3 -18.53 38.67 17.09
C THR A 3 -18.62 37.33 16.32
N MET A 4 -17.77 37.15 15.31
CA MET A 4 -17.50 35.86 14.72
C MET A 4 -16.86 34.96 15.80
N SER A 5 -17.63 34.05 16.34
CA SER A 5 -17.14 32.92 17.15
C SER A 5 -16.27 32.05 16.25
N SER A 6 -15.02 31.87 16.61
CA SER A 6 -14.09 30.94 16.01
C SER A 6 -14.67 29.54 16.12
N LEU A 7 -14.91 28.89 14.99
CA LEU A 7 -15.03 27.43 14.91
C LEU A 7 -13.63 26.86 15.22
N ALA A 8 -13.33 26.78 16.53
CA ALA A 8 -12.23 25.94 16.97
C ALA A 8 -12.60 24.50 16.58
N ASP A 9 -11.77 23.86 15.78
CA ASP A 9 -11.85 22.44 15.48
C ASP A 9 -12.01 21.68 16.80
N GLU A 10 -13.20 21.16 17.06
CA GLU A 10 -13.38 20.11 18.05
C GLU A 10 -12.64 18.87 17.52
N VAL A 11 -11.37 18.76 17.92
CA VAL A 11 -10.65 17.50 17.80
C VAL A 11 -11.35 16.52 18.71
N THR A 12 -12.35 15.81 18.17
CA THR A 12 -12.97 14.71 18.87
C THR A 12 -11.88 13.70 19.15
N THR A 13 -11.42 13.65 20.40
CA THR A 13 -10.41 12.68 20.84
C THR A 13 -11.01 11.30 20.67
N ILE A 14 -10.53 10.54 19.68
CA ILE A 14 -10.93 9.16 19.48
C ILE A 14 -10.36 8.37 20.66
N ALA A 15 -11.23 7.72 21.46
CA ALA A 15 -10.79 6.76 22.44
C ALA A 15 -10.43 5.47 21.70
N PHE A 16 -9.15 5.23 21.52
CA PHE A 16 -8.66 4.00 20.92
C PHE A 16 -8.56 2.88 21.98
N GLU A 17 -9.00 1.68 21.62
CA GLU A 17 -8.67 0.44 22.33
C GLU A 17 -7.18 0.12 22.16
N SER A 18 -6.64 -0.80 22.97
CA SER A 18 -5.21 -1.11 22.93
C SER A 18 -4.83 -1.90 21.67
N LEU A 19 -3.73 -1.52 21.04
CA LEU A 19 -3.08 -2.30 19.97
C LEU A 19 -1.99 -3.20 20.57
N ALA A 20 -2.02 -4.49 20.29
CA ALA A 20 -1.09 -5.50 20.81
C ALA A 20 0.27 -5.47 20.07
N VAL A 21 0.98 -4.32 20.14
CA VAL A 21 2.19 -4.02 19.35
C VAL A 21 3.26 -5.10 19.46
N ASP A 22 3.57 -5.56 20.68
CA ASP A 22 4.63 -6.57 20.89
C ASP A 22 4.21 -7.96 20.35
N ALA A 23 2.92 -8.32 20.45
CA ALA A 23 2.40 -9.55 19.84
C ALA A 23 2.46 -9.48 18.30
N HIS A 24 2.05 -8.36 17.69
CA HIS A 24 2.14 -8.16 16.24
C HIS A 24 3.59 -8.18 15.75
N ALA A 25 4.52 -7.56 16.48
CA ALA A 25 5.94 -7.61 16.13
C ALA A 25 6.49 -9.05 16.18
N SER A 26 6.12 -9.81 17.19
CA SER A 26 6.50 -11.23 17.31
C SER A 26 5.89 -12.09 16.21
N PHE A 27 4.61 -11.87 15.87
CA PHE A 27 3.93 -12.53 14.76
C PHE A 27 4.67 -12.35 13.43
N ILE A 28 5.04 -11.12 13.09
CA ILE A 28 5.74 -10.79 11.83
C ILE A 28 7.11 -11.49 11.79
N VAL A 29 7.86 -11.51 12.89
CA VAL A 29 9.17 -12.19 12.94
C VAL A 29 9.03 -13.70 12.78
N ASN A 30 8.04 -14.30 13.44
CA ASN A 30 7.80 -15.75 13.39
C ASN A 30 7.28 -16.21 12.03
N ALA A 31 6.49 -15.38 11.32
CA ALA A 31 6.02 -15.68 9.96
C ALA A 31 7.17 -15.87 8.96
N SER A 32 8.33 -15.23 9.22
CA SER A 32 9.53 -15.39 8.38
C SER A 32 10.39 -16.62 8.72
N ALA A 33 10.17 -17.23 9.90
CA ALA A 33 11.04 -18.30 10.41
C ALA A 33 10.64 -19.73 10.00
N SER A 34 9.47 -19.91 9.38
CA SER A 34 8.89 -21.22 9.05
C SER A 34 9.22 -21.65 7.62
N GLU A 35 10.44 -22.15 7.36
CA GLU A 35 10.90 -22.51 6.01
C GLU A 35 10.39 -23.84 5.46
N ASP A 36 9.97 -24.78 6.32
CA ASP A 36 9.62 -26.19 5.92
C ASP A 36 8.11 -26.47 5.87
N THR A 37 7.27 -25.45 5.63
CA THR A 37 5.82 -25.64 5.55
C THR A 37 5.32 -25.69 4.11
N LEU A 38 4.21 -26.41 3.89
CA LEU A 38 3.50 -26.42 2.62
C LEU A 38 3.04 -25.00 2.22
N GLU A 39 2.64 -24.17 3.19
CA GLU A 39 2.28 -22.77 3.01
C GLU A 39 3.45 -21.96 2.47
N HIS A 40 4.65 -22.15 3.01
CA HIS A 40 5.87 -21.51 2.52
C HIS A 40 6.13 -21.83 1.03
N ALA A 41 5.99 -23.10 0.65
CA ALA A 41 6.15 -23.52 -0.75
C ALA A 41 5.10 -22.88 -1.68
N PHE A 42 3.85 -22.77 -1.23
CA PHE A 42 2.78 -22.13 -2.03
C PHE A 42 2.91 -20.61 -2.13
N THR A 43 3.53 -19.96 -1.15
CA THR A 43 3.67 -18.49 -1.09
C THR A 43 5.06 -18.00 -1.53
N GLU A 44 5.95 -18.90 -1.96
CA GLU A 44 7.32 -18.56 -2.38
C GLU A 44 7.36 -17.41 -3.39
N HIS A 45 6.47 -17.44 -4.38
CA HIS A 45 6.35 -16.40 -5.42
C HIS A 45 5.88 -15.03 -4.88
N LEU A 46 5.45 -14.94 -3.61
CA LEU A 46 5.03 -13.71 -2.92
C LEU A 46 5.97 -13.31 -1.78
N ARG A 47 7.05 -14.05 -1.55
CA ARG A 47 7.91 -13.88 -0.39
C ARG A 47 8.48 -12.47 -0.24
N LEU A 48 8.88 -11.85 -1.35
CA LEU A 48 9.36 -10.46 -1.34
C LEU A 48 8.29 -9.47 -0.87
N SER A 49 7.03 -9.68 -1.26
CA SER A 49 5.91 -8.87 -0.77
C SER A 49 5.65 -9.10 0.71
N GLY A 50 5.72 -10.33 1.19
CA GLY A 50 5.60 -10.67 2.62
C GLY A 50 6.66 -9.96 3.46
N ILE A 51 7.92 -9.96 3.00
CA ILE A 51 9.01 -9.20 3.63
C ILE A 51 8.68 -7.69 3.64
N TYR A 52 8.25 -7.14 2.51
CA TYR A 52 7.88 -5.73 2.41
C TYR A 52 6.78 -5.37 3.41
N TRP A 53 5.69 -6.11 3.47
CA TRP A 53 4.59 -5.85 4.41
C TRP A 53 5.06 -5.94 5.87
N GLY A 54 5.82 -6.98 6.22
CA GLY A 54 6.33 -7.16 7.58
C GLY A 54 7.28 -6.04 8.01
N VAL A 55 8.25 -5.67 7.16
CA VAL A 55 9.20 -4.57 7.44
C VAL A 55 8.48 -3.23 7.57
N CYS A 56 7.49 -2.95 6.69
CA CYS A 56 6.68 -1.75 6.76
C CYS A 56 5.83 -1.69 8.05
N ALA A 57 5.21 -2.80 8.44
CA ALA A 57 4.45 -2.88 9.69
C ALA A 57 5.33 -2.58 10.90
N LEU A 58 6.51 -3.23 10.98
CA LEU A 58 7.48 -2.99 12.07
C LEU A 58 7.98 -1.55 12.09
N ALA A 59 8.22 -0.96 10.92
CA ALA A 59 8.64 0.44 10.82
C ALA A 59 7.54 1.40 11.31
N THR A 60 6.29 1.16 10.91
CA THR A 60 5.13 1.96 11.32
C THR A 60 4.88 1.89 12.82
N MET A 61 5.06 0.71 13.44
CA MET A 61 5.00 0.53 14.90
C MET A 61 6.23 1.05 15.66
N GLY A 62 7.25 1.60 14.97
CA GLY A 62 8.50 2.04 15.61
C GLY A 62 9.39 0.89 16.12
N ASN A 63 9.07 -0.34 15.77
CA ASN A 63 9.74 -1.55 16.26
C ASN A 63 10.83 -2.11 15.34
N LEU A 64 11.00 -1.56 14.14
CA LEU A 64 11.91 -2.11 13.12
C LEU A 64 13.35 -2.29 13.65
N ARG A 65 13.93 -1.24 14.26
CA ARG A 65 15.30 -1.28 14.79
C ARG A 65 15.44 -2.15 16.06
N LYS A 66 14.37 -2.30 16.84
CA LYS A 66 14.34 -3.11 18.05
C LYS A 66 14.25 -4.61 17.72
N THR A 67 13.57 -4.94 16.63
CA THR A 67 13.23 -6.32 16.25
C THR A 67 14.21 -6.90 15.23
N MET A 68 14.79 -6.05 14.37
CA MET A 68 15.73 -6.43 13.33
C MET A 68 17.14 -5.98 13.71
N ASP A 69 17.95 -6.93 14.21
CA ASP A 69 19.38 -6.72 14.40
C ASP A 69 20.14 -6.63 13.06
N ALA A 70 21.46 -6.42 13.14
CA ALA A 70 22.29 -6.26 11.94
C ALA A 70 22.31 -7.53 11.07
N ASP A 71 22.29 -8.70 11.69
CA ASP A 71 22.37 -9.99 10.99
C ASP A 71 21.07 -10.29 10.24
N LYS A 72 19.90 -10.10 10.88
CA LYS A 72 18.60 -10.22 10.22
C LYS A 72 18.38 -9.20 9.09
N ARG A 73 18.84 -7.96 9.32
CA ARG A 73 18.83 -6.93 8.28
C ARG A 73 19.63 -7.39 7.05
N GLU A 74 20.84 -7.91 7.27
CA GLU A 74 21.70 -8.38 6.18
C GLU A 74 21.13 -9.62 5.48
N GLU A 75 20.52 -10.53 6.21
CA GLU A 75 19.79 -11.68 5.67
C GLU A 75 18.68 -11.23 4.71
N ILE A 76 17.82 -10.29 5.14
CA ILE A 76 16.75 -9.73 4.30
C ILE A 76 17.33 -9.04 3.06
N LEU A 77 18.34 -8.19 3.22
CA LEU A 77 18.95 -7.49 2.08
C LEU A 77 19.62 -8.44 1.09
N SER A 78 20.23 -9.52 1.57
CA SER A 78 20.79 -10.59 0.74
C SER A 78 19.70 -11.34 -0.02
N TYR A 79 18.56 -11.65 0.64
CA TYR A 79 17.43 -12.26 -0.03
C TYR A 79 16.83 -11.34 -1.11
N VAL A 80 16.63 -10.05 -0.81
CA VAL A 80 16.17 -9.08 -1.82
C VAL A 80 17.13 -9.02 -3.02
N ALA A 81 18.44 -9.04 -2.76
CA ALA A 81 19.45 -9.08 -3.83
C ALA A 81 19.35 -10.35 -4.69
N SER A 82 19.01 -11.51 -4.09
CA SER A 82 18.84 -12.77 -4.83
C SER A 82 17.59 -12.79 -5.72
N CYS A 83 16.60 -11.92 -5.47
CA CYS A 83 15.41 -11.74 -6.30
C CYS A 83 15.66 -10.84 -7.53
N ARG A 84 16.86 -10.29 -7.69
CA ARG A 84 17.19 -9.45 -8.85
C ARG A 84 17.31 -10.27 -10.12
N CYS A 85 16.63 -9.81 -11.19
CA CYS A 85 16.66 -10.40 -12.52
C CYS A 85 17.71 -9.72 -13.41
N GLU A 86 18.13 -10.40 -14.49
CA GLU A 86 19.04 -9.83 -15.49
C GLU A 86 18.46 -8.59 -16.18
N SER A 87 17.14 -8.51 -16.31
CA SER A 87 16.43 -7.34 -16.87
C SER A 87 16.57 -6.06 -16.02
N GLY A 88 17.05 -6.17 -14.77
CA GLY A 88 17.05 -5.08 -13.79
C GLY A 88 15.82 -5.02 -12.90
N ALA A 89 14.81 -5.86 -13.16
CA ALA A 89 13.66 -6.05 -12.30
C ALA A 89 14.01 -6.82 -11.03
N TYR A 90 13.04 -6.87 -10.12
CA TYR A 90 13.01 -7.83 -9.02
C TYR A 90 11.79 -8.73 -9.14
N SER A 91 11.94 -9.99 -8.74
CA SER A 91 10.90 -11.01 -8.71
C SER A 91 10.31 -11.16 -7.31
N GLY A 92 9.19 -11.86 -7.18
CA GLY A 92 8.56 -12.13 -5.89
C GLY A 92 9.27 -13.18 -5.04
N GLY A 93 10.11 -14.01 -5.66
CA GLY A 93 11.00 -14.99 -5.07
C GLY A 93 12.19 -15.24 -5.96
N ALA A 94 13.29 -15.76 -5.42
CA ALA A 94 14.51 -16.03 -6.17
C ALA A 94 14.24 -17.02 -7.32
N GLY A 95 14.68 -16.69 -8.55
CA GLY A 95 14.49 -17.52 -9.73
C GLY A 95 13.13 -17.40 -10.43
N HIS A 96 12.24 -16.52 -9.94
CA HIS A 96 10.98 -16.17 -10.61
C HIS A 96 11.15 -15.00 -11.59
N ASP A 97 10.12 -14.75 -12.40
CA ASP A 97 10.11 -13.64 -13.36
C ASP A 97 10.01 -12.28 -12.66
N GLY A 98 10.70 -11.29 -13.23
CA GLY A 98 10.70 -9.92 -12.73
C GLY A 98 9.37 -9.22 -13.01
N HIS A 99 8.91 -8.41 -12.05
CA HIS A 99 7.66 -7.66 -12.18
C HIS A 99 7.77 -6.29 -11.50
N VAL A 100 7.10 -5.26 -12.04
CA VAL A 100 7.16 -3.88 -11.52
C VAL A 100 6.70 -3.76 -10.07
N LEU A 101 5.73 -4.59 -9.65
CA LEU A 101 5.24 -4.63 -8.27
C LEU A 101 6.34 -5.03 -7.29
N TYR A 102 7.05 -6.13 -7.57
CA TYR A 102 8.14 -6.59 -6.72
C TYR A 102 9.37 -5.67 -6.81
N THR A 103 9.57 -5.05 -7.96
CA THR A 103 10.61 -4.04 -8.14
C THR A 103 10.37 -2.83 -7.23
N LEU A 104 9.13 -2.34 -7.12
CA LEU A 104 8.79 -1.31 -6.14
C LEU A 104 9.02 -1.79 -4.70
N SER A 105 8.56 -3.01 -4.36
CA SER A 105 8.75 -3.58 -3.02
C SER A 105 10.23 -3.67 -2.64
N ALA A 106 11.10 -4.10 -3.55
CA ALA A 106 12.54 -4.15 -3.33
C ALA A 106 13.13 -2.75 -3.05
N VAL A 107 12.78 -1.76 -3.87
CA VAL A 107 13.25 -0.37 -3.70
C VAL A 107 12.79 0.20 -2.35
N GLN A 108 11.55 -0.09 -1.94
CA GLN A 108 11.02 0.34 -0.64
C GLN A 108 11.73 -0.34 0.54
N ILE A 109 12.05 -1.63 0.45
CA ILE A 109 12.82 -2.34 1.48
C ILE A 109 14.23 -1.73 1.61
N TYR A 110 14.92 -1.50 0.49
CA TYR A 110 16.24 -0.84 0.53
C TYR A 110 16.17 0.55 1.15
N ALA A 111 15.12 1.32 0.85
CA ALA A 111 14.91 2.65 1.43
C ALA A 111 14.67 2.59 2.94
N LEU A 112 13.85 1.64 3.42
CA LEU A 112 13.56 1.45 4.85
C LEU A 112 14.80 1.06 5.67
N PHE A 113 15.73 0.35 5.05
CA PHE A 113 16.99 -0.05 5.68
C PHE A 113 18.17 0.90 5.41
N ASP A 114 17.95 2.09 4.83
CA ASP A 114 19.02 3.02 4.44
C ASP A 114 20.11 2.36 3.58
N ALA A 115 19.71 1.50 2.63
CA ALA A 115 20.59 0.68 1.80
C ALA A 115 20.42 0.96 0.28
N MET A 116 20.00 2.18 -0.07
CA MET A 116 19.78 2.61 -1.46
C MET A 116 21.05 2.63 -2.34
N ASP A 117 22.21 2.56 -1.73
CA ASP A 117 23.51 2.40 -2.40
C ASP A 117 23.73 0.99 -2.97
N ARG A 118 22.97 0.00 -2.53
CA ARG A 118 23.03 -1.38 -3.03
C ARG A 118 22.22 -1.60 -4.32
N ILE A 119 21.36 -0.65 -4.69
CA ILE A 119 20.54 -0.75 -5.90
C ILE A 119 21.35 -0.30 -7.11
N ASP A 120 21.39 -1.12 -8.15
CA ASP A 120 21.77 -0.71 -9.49
C ASP A 120 20.62 0.13 -10.10
N ARG A 121 20.66 1.44 -9.81
CA ARG A 121 19.58 2.37 -10.16
C ARG A 121 19.33 2.43 -11.67
N ASP A 122 20.40 2.43 -12.47
CA ASP A 122 20.27 2.56 -13.92
C ASP A 122 19.60 1.32 -14.52
N SER A 123 19.91 0.13 -14.02
CA SER A 123 19.28 -1.11 -14.44
C SER A 123 17.78 -1.12 -14.12
N VAL A 124 17.40 -0.76 -12.88
CA VAL A 124 15.99 -0.65 -12.48
C VAL A 124 15.24 0.40 -13.31
N VAL A 125 15.83 1.56 -13.52
CA VAL A 125 15.23 2.64 -14.32
C VAL A 125 15.01 2.19 -15.76
N ASN A 126 15.98 1.54 -16.38
CA ASN A 126 15.86 1.02 -17.75
C ASN A 126 14.74 -0.02 -17.87
N TYR A 127 14.61 -0.92 -16.89
CA TYR A 127 13.52 -1.87 -16.84
C TYR A 127 12.15 -1.16 -16.76
N VAL A 128 11.97 -0.29 -15.78
CA VAL A 128 10.69 0.43 -15.59
C VAL A 128 10.32 1.28 -16.80
N LYS A 129 11.30 1.97 -17.39
CA LYS A 129 11.11 2.76 -18.61
C LYS A 129 10.64 1.90 -19.80
N GLY A 130 11.16 0.68 -19.91
CA GLY A 130 10.78 -0.28 -20.95
C GLY A 130 9.34 -0.78 -20.84
N LEU A 131 8.69 -0.62 -19.68
CA LEU A 131 7.30 -1.03 -19.46
C LEU A 131 6.28 0.02 -19.91
N GLN A 132 6.68 1.27 -20.21
CA GLN A 132 5.74 2.30 -20.65
C GLN A 132 5.34 2.09 -22.09
N LEU A 133 4.03 2.02 -22.34
CA LEU A 133 3.45 1.90 -23.68
C LEU A 133 3.19 3.27 -24.33
N ALA A 134 2.96 3.26 -25.63
CA ALA A 134 2.73 4.48 -26.44
C ALA A 134 1.47 5.27 -26.02
N ASP A 135 0.49 4.63 -25.38
CA ASP A 135 -0.72 5.28 -24.86
C ASP A 135 -0.55 5.87 -23.46
N GLY A 136 0.64 5.72 -22.87
CA GLY A 136 1.03 6.17 -21.52
C GLY A 136 0.83 5.14 -20.41
N SER A 137 0.18 4.02 -20.68
CA SER A 137 0.00 2.93 -19.71
C SER A 137 1.31 2.22 -19.42
N PHE A 138 1.31 1.43 -18.35
CA PHE A 138 2.45 0.56 -17.99
C PHE A 138 2.02 -0.90 -17.97
N GLN A 139 2.87 -1.75 -18.52
CA GLN A 139 2.81 -3.19 -18.32
C GLN A 139 3.38 -3.58 -16.95
N GLY A 140 2.95 -4.73 -16.42
CA GLY A 140 3.51 -5.28 -15.18
C GLY A 140 4.88 -5.92 -15.38
N ASP A 141 5.04 -6.55 -16.53
CA ASP A 141 6.21 -7.30 -16.95
C ASP A 141 6.28 -7.42 -18.49
N GLU A 142 7.12 -8.29 -19.00
CA GLU A 142 7.28 -8.55 -20.43
C GLU A 142 6.09 -9.30 -21.07
N TRP A 143 5.17 -9.87 -20.26
CA TRP A 143 4.02 -10.64 -20.75
C TRP A 143 2.83 -9.75 -21.13
N GLY A 144 2.88 -8.47 -20.81
CA GLY A 144 2.02 -7.46 -21.40
C GLY A 144 0.71 -7.18 -20.67
N GLU A 145 0.50 -7.65 -19.44
CA GLU A 145 -0.65 -7.23 -18.64
C GLU A 145 -0.59 -5.72 -18.37
N VAL A 146 -1.71 -5.01 -18.56
CA VAL A 146 -1.86 -3.58 -18.29
C VAL A 146 -2.88 -3.37 -17.17
N ASP A 147 -2.49 -2.60 -16.16
CA ASP A 147 -3.34 -2.27 -15.02
C ASP A 147 -2.88 -0.92 -14.44
N THR A 148 -3.81 -0.09 -13.96
CA THR A 148 -3.49 1.20 -13.33
C THR A 148 -2.59 1.08 -12.10
N ARG A 149 -2.58 -0.08 -11.41
CA ARG A 149 -1.63 -0.39 -10.33
C ARG A 149 -0.17 -0.31 -10.80
N PHE A 150 0.11 -0.76 -12.01
CA PHE A 150 1.47 -0.77 -12.55
C PHE A 150 1.97 0.63 -12.86
N THR A 151 1.09 1.54 -13.28
CA THR A 151 1.42 2.96 -13.41
C THR A 151 1.87 3.54 -12.06
N TYR A 152 1.14 3.26 -10.98
CA TYR A 152 1.55 3.67 -9.63
C TYR A 152 2.89 3.07 -9.23
N CYS A 153 3.08 1.77 -9.44
CA CYS A 153 4.33 1.08 -9.11
C CYS A 153 5.53 1.69 -9.86
N ALA A 154 5.37 1.95 -11.15
CA ALA A 154 6.41 2.55 -11.99
C ALA A 154 6.77 3.97 -11.54
N LEU A 155 5.76 4.86 -11.41
CA LEU A 155 6.00 6.24 -11.00
C LEU A 155 6.56 6.33 -9.57
N SER A 156 6.07 5.49 -8.65
CA SER A 156 6.57 5.42 -7.27
C SER A 156 8.04 4.94 -7.22
N THR A 157 8.38 3.89 -7.96
CA THR A 157 9.75 3.39 -8.09
C THR A 157 10.68 4.50 -8.59
N LEU A 158 10.33 5.15 -9.70
CA LEU A 158 11.15 6.20 -10.30
C LEU A 158 11.25 7.44 -9.39
N ARG A 159 10.19 7.76 -8.64
CA ARG A 159 10.20 8.85 -7.66
C ARG A 159 11.17 8.57 -6.51
N LEU A 160 11.17 7.35 -5.96
CA LEU A 160 12.10 6.93 -4.91
C LEU A 160 13.57 6.93 -5.37
N LEU A 161 13.80 6.65 -6.66
CA LEU A 161 15.14 6.69 -7.27
C LEU A 161 15.57 8.09 -7.74
N ASP A 162 14.69 9.11 -7.62
CA ASP A 162 14.89 10.47 -8.16
C ASP A 162 15.07 10.51 -9.71
N ARG A 163 14.36 9.63 -10.42
CA ARG A 163 14.45 9.42 -11.87
C ARG A 163 13.09 9.51 -12.58
N LEU A 164 12.13 10.25 -12.00
CA LEU A 164 10.78 10.36 -12.59
C LEU A 164 10.78 10.95 -14.00
N HIS A 165 11.79 11.73 -14.35
CA HIS A 165 11.96 12.36 -15.67
C HIS A 165 12.33 11.38 -16.81
N GLU A 166 12.58 10.12 -16.50
CA GLU A 166 12.96 9.09 -17.49
C GLU A 166 11.76 8.51 -18.25
N VAL A 167 10.54 8.81 -17.81
CA VAL A 167 9.29 8.36 -18.43
C VAL A 167 8.39 9.54 -18.77
N ASP A 168 7.41 9.33 -19.65
CA ASP A 168 6.39 10.33 -19.95
C ASP A 168 5.30 10.33 -18.88
N VAL A 169 5.51 11.13 -17.83
CA VAL A 169 4.58 11.27 -16.70
C VAL A 169 3.24 11.85 -17.13
N GLU A 170 3.23 12.77 -18.11
CA GLU A 170 1.99 13.39 -18.61
C GLU A 170 1.14 12.36 -19.35
N ALA A 171 1.73 11.55 -20.21
CA ALA A 171 1.04 10.46 -20.89
C ALA A 171 0.49 9.43 -19.88
N ALA A 172 1.26 9.10 -18.84
CA ALA A 172 0.83 8.19 -17.77
C ALA A 172 -0.40 8.73 -17.02
N CYS A 173 -0.38 10.00 -16.63
CA CYS A 173 -1.52 10.65 -15.98
C CYS A 173 -2.73 10.77 -16.90
N ALA A 174 -2.52 11.04 -18.20
CA ALA A 174 -3.58 11.08 -19.19
C ALA A 174 -4.22 9.69 -19.38
N TYR A 175 -3.45 8.60 -19.33
CA TYR A 175 -3.98 7.24 -19.34
C TYR A 175 -4.85 6.97 -18.11
N ILE A 176 -4.38 7.31 -16.91
CA ILE A 176 -5.18 7.17 -15.68
C ILE A 176 -6.50 7.94 -15.81
N ASN A 177 -6.48 9.15 -16.36
CA ASN A 177 -7.71 9.93 -16.55
C ASN A 177 -8.72 9.24 -17.47
N LYS A 178 -8.29 8.41 -18.44
CA LYS A 178 -9.19 7.57 -19.26
C LYS A 178 -9.81 6.40 -18.47
N CYS A 179 -9.19 5.99 -17.36
CA CYS A 179 -9.70 4.93 -16.48
C CYS A 179 -10.69 5.45 -15.43
N LYS A 180 -10.94 6.77 -15.40
CA LYS A 180 -11.91 7.40 -14.51
C LYS A 180 -13.34 7.10 -14.97
N ASN A 181 -14.21 6.77 -14.01
CA ASN A 181 -15.62 6.48 -14.22
C ASN A 181 -16.53 7.66 -13.83
N PHE A 182 -17.82 7.56 -14.22
CA PHE A 182 -18.83 8.58 -13.91
C PHE A 182 -19.13 8.76 -12.41
N ASP A 183 -18.80 7.74 -11.60
CA ASP A 183 -18.92 7.77 -10.13
C ASP A 183 -17.74 8.47 -9.44
N GLY A 184 -16.77 8.95 -10.21
CA GLY A 184 -15.53 9.57 -9.74
C GLY A 184 -14.42 8.58 -9.40
N GLY A 185 -14.72 7.27 -9.32
CA GLY A 185 -13.74 6.21 -9.08
C GLY A 185 -12.93 5.84 -10.31
N PHE A 186 -12.04 4.87 -10.14
CA PHE A 186 -11.12 4.39 -11.18
C PHE A 186 -11.16 2.87 -11.28
N GLY A 187 -11.08 2.35 -12.51
CA GLY A 187 -10.90 0.94 -12.81
C GLY A 187 -9.47 0.57 -13.18
N ALA A 188 -9.22 -0.72 -13.37
CA ALA A 188 -7.91 -1.25 -13.77
C ALA A 188 -7.47 -0.80 -15.16
N THR A 189 -8.44 -0.65 -16.07
CA THR A 189 -8.28 -0.19 -17.46
C THR A 189 -9.47 0.71 -17.83
N PRO A 190 -9.44 1.44 -18.96
CA PRO A 190 -10.60 2.22 -19.40
C PRO A 190 -11.87 1.38 -19.49
N GLY A 191 -12.94 1.82 -18.82
CA GLY A 191 -14.22 1.10 -18.73
C GLY A 191 -14.28 -0.01 -17.68
N GLY A 192 -13.20 -0.25 -16.95
CA GLY A 192 -13.19 -1.16 -15.78
C GLY A 192 -14.01 -0.61 -14.62
N GLU A 193 -14.58 -1.50 -13.79
CA GLU A 193 -15.35 -1.13 -12.59
C GLU A 193 -14.49 -0.36 -11.58
N SER A 194 -15.06 0.68 -10.96
CA SER A 194 -14.41 1.41 -9.86
C SER A 194 -14.16 0.51 -8.67
N HIS A 195 -12.91 0.49 -8.18
CA HIS A 195 -12.48 -0.31 -7.05
C HIS A 195 -11.50 0.47 -6.18
N ALA A 196 -11.62 0.36 -4.86
CA ALA A 196 -10.84 1.17 -3.92
C ALA A 196 -9.32 0.98 -4.05
N GLY A 197 -8.84 -0.22 -4.38
CA GLY A 197 -7.44 -0.47 -4.66
C GLY A 197 -6.95 0.29 -5.90
N GLN A 198 -7.74 0.30 -6.98
CA GLN A 198 -7.44 1.08 -8.19
C GLN A 198 -7.54 2.58 -7.91
N VAL A 199 -8.53 3.02 -7.13
CA VAL A 199 -8.64 4.42 -6.70
C VAL A 199 -7.37 4.88 -5.98
N PHE A 200 -6.87 4.10 -5.00
CA PHE A 200 -5.63 4.44 -4.31
C PHE A 200 -4.45 4.59 -5.28
N THR A 201 -4.23 3.61 -6.15
CA THR A 201 -3.09 3.63 -7.07
C THR A 201 -3.21 4.74 -8.10
N CYS A 202 -4.42 5.02 -8.62
CA CYS A 202 -4.66 6.12 -9.54
C CYS A 202 -4.45 7.49 -8.88
N VAL A 203 -5.04 7.73 -7.71
CA VAL A 203 -4.87 8.99 -6.97
C VAL A 203 -3.42 9.19 -6.53
N GLY A 204 -2.75 8.11 -6.08
CA GLY A 204 -1.33 8.13 -5.73
C GLY A 204 -0.43 8.47 -6.93
N ALA A 205 -0.68 7.85 -8.08
CA ALA A 205 0.06 8.13 -9.31
C ALA A 205 -0.17 9.58 -9.79
N LEU A 206 -1.42 10.06 -9.76
CA LEU A 206 -1.75 11.45 -10.10
C LEU A 206 -1.12 12.45 -9.14
N ALA A 207 -1.02 12.11 -7.84
CA ALA A 207 -0.30 12.93 -6.85
C ALA A 207 1.21 13.00 -7.14
N ILE A 208 1.84 11.86 -7.47
CA ILE A 208 3.26 11.80 -7.88
C ILE A 208 3.50 12.63 -9.15
N GLY A 209 2.58 12.53 -10.12
CA GLY A 209 2.64 13.29 -11.38
C GLY A 209 2.20 14.75 -11.28
N ASN A 210 1.79 15.21 -10.09
CA ASN A 210 1.24 16.56 -9.84
C ASN A 210 0.01 16.88 -10.72
N ARG A 211 -0.87 15.90 -10.93
CA ARG A 211 -2.08 15.99 -11.78
C ARG A 211 -3.37 15.63 -11.02
N LEU A 212 -3.46 16.01 -9.74
CA LEU A 212 -4.71 15.87 -8.97
C LEU A 212 -5.87 16.72 -9.53
N ASP A 213 -5.59 17.66 -10.44
CA ASP A 213 -6.59 18.39 -11.21
C ASP A 213 -7.51 17.47 -12.07
N TYR A 214 -7.09 16.26 -12.38
CA TYR A 214 -7.93 15.25 -13.05
C TYR A 214 -8.98 14.61 -12.14
N VAL A 215 -8.87 14.79 -10.83
CA VAL A 215 -9.77 14.19 -9.83
C VAL A 215 -10.86 15.18 -9.45
N ASP A 216 -12.13 14.78 -9.60
CA ASP A 216 -13.22 15.45 -8.89
C ASP A 216 -13.19 15.00 -7.43
N GLY A 217 -12.53 15.82 -6.59
CA GLY A 217 -12.27 15.46 -5.20
C GLY A 217 -13.54 15.29 -4.35
N ASP A 218 -14.64 15.98 -4.68
CA ASP A 218 -15.89 15.86 -3.94
C ASP A 218 -16.66 14.61 -4.35
N LEU A 219 -16.75 14.35 -5.65
CA LEU A 219 -17.42 13.14 -6.16
C LEU A 219 -16.67 11.87 -5.72
N LEU A 220 -15.35 11.83 -5.89
CA LEU A 220 -14.55 10.69 -5.45
C LEU A 220 -14.53 10.55 -3.93
N GLY A 221 -14.44 11.64 -3.19
CA GLY A 221 -14.49 11.62 -1.74
C GLY A 221 -15.79 11.03 -1.22
N TRP A 222 -16.92 11.37 -1.84
CA TRP A 222 -18.21 10.79 -1.52
C TRP A 222 -18.24 9.29 -1.84
N TRP A 223 -17.79 8.87 -3.05
CA TRP A 223 -17.70 7.46 -3.40
C TRP A 223 -16.85 6.67 -2.40
N LEU A 224 -15.73 7.21 -1.95
CA LEU A 224 -14.86 6.60 -0.94
C LEU A 224 -15.54 6.53 0.44
N ALA A 225 -16.25 7.58 0.86
CA ALA A 225 -16.96 7.58 2.14
C ALA A 225 -18.07 6.53 2.20
N GLU A 226 -18.77 6.29 1.07
CA GLU A 226 -19.76 5.23 0.92
C GLU A 226 -19.19 3.80 1.02
N ARG A 227 -17.85 3.65 1.07
CA ARG A 227 -17.21 2.33 1.32
C ARG A 227 -17.32 1.93 2.79
N GLN A 228 -17.64 2.86 3.70
CA GLN A 228 -17.81 2.51 5.11
C GLN A 228 -19.17 1.85 5.36
N VAL A 229 -19.12 0.60 5.83
CA VAL A 229 -20.31 -0.19 6.13
C VAL A 229 -20.72 -0.02 7.61
N LYS A 230 -21.93 -0.50 7.96
CA LYS A 230 -22.53 -0.33 9.30
C LYS A 230 -21.65 -0.83 10.46
N VAL A 231 -20.83 -1.85 10.24
CA VAL A 231 -19.90 -2.40 11.26
C VAL A 231 -18.64 -1.56 11.45
N GLY A 232 -18.48 -0.48 10.66
CA GLY A 232 -17.38 0.47 10.76
C GLY A 232 -16.24 0.21 9.80
N GLY A 233 -16.08 -1.01 9.28
CA GLY A 233 -15.05 -1.35 8.29
C GLY A 233 -15.34 -0.77 6.91
N LEU A 234 -14.35 -0.82 6.03
CA LEU A 234 -14.42 -0.32 4.65
C LEU A 234 -14.42 -1.48 3.66
N ASN A 235 -15.14 -1.35 2.56
CA ASN A 235 -15.14 -2.33 1.47
C ASN A 235 -14.47 -1.78 0.20
N GLY A 236 -14.19 -2.66 -0.77
CA GLY A 236 -13.50 -2.30 -2.00
C GLY A 236 -14.40 -1.68 -3.07
N ARG A 237 -15.69 -2.00 -3.04
CA ARG A 237 -16.72 -1.55 -3.98
C ARG A 237 -18.11 -1.83 -3.42
N PRO A 238 -19.18 -1.27 -4.02
CA PRO A 238 -20.54 -1.48 -3.55
C PRO A 238 -20.91 -2.95 -3.37
N GLU A 239 -21.73 -3.24 -2.34
CA GLU A 239 -22.29 -4.57 -2.02
C GLU A 239 -21.26 -5.65 -1.61
N LYS A 240 -20.00 -5.27 -1.38
CA LYS A 240 -18.96 -6.20 -0.87
C LYS A 240 -18.84 -6.11 0.65
N LEU A 241 -18.34 -7.20 1.24
CA LEU A 241 -18.00 -7.25 2.66
C LEU A 241 -16.82 -6.32 2.97
N PRO A 242 -16.76 -5.78 4.21
CA PRO A 242 -15.60 -5.03 4.65
C PRO A 242 -14.38 -5.94 4.83
N ASP A 243 -13.20 -5.36 4.65
CA ASP A 243 -11.92 -6.02 4.81
C ASP A 243 -10.91 -4.98 5.30
N VAL A 244 -10.05 -5.36 6.23
CA VAL A 244 -9.07 -4.48 6.87
C VAL A 244 -8.13 -3.81 5.88
N CYS A 245 -7.80 -4.45 4.75
CA CYS A 245 -6.89 -3.84 3.78
C CYS A 245 -7.42 -2.53 3.19
N TYR A 246 -8.75 -2.34 3.12
CA TYR A 246 -9.34 -1.08 2.68
C TYR A 246 -9.17 0.06 3.69
N SER A 247 -8.80 -0.24 4.93
CA SER A 247 -8.37 0.77 5.90
C SER A 247 -7.12 1.53 5.45
N TRP A 248 -6.36 0.95 4.50
CA TRP A 248 -5.30 1.65 3.80
C TRP A 248 -5.78 2.24 2.46
N TRP A 249 -6.35 1.42 1.59
CA TRP A 249 -6.67 1.84 0.22
C TRP A 249 -7.66 3.01 0.16
N VAL A 250 -8.72 2.96 0.95
CA VAL A 250 -9.71 4.04 1.01
C VAL A 250 -9.18 5.23 1.80
N LEU A 251 -8.62 4.99 2.99
CA LEU A 251 -8.24 6.08 3.89
C LEU A 251 -7.05 6.88 3.35
N SER A 252 -6.08 6.23 2.69
CA SER A 252 -4.96 6.93 2.06
C SER A 252 -5.41 7.80 0.89
N ALA A 253 -6.35 7.33 0.07
CA ALA A 253 -6.95 8.14 -0.99
C ALA A 253 -7.71 9.34 -0.39
N LEU A 254 -8.52 9.15 0.66
CA LEU A 254 -9.18 10.24 1.39
C LEU A 254 -8.17 11.21 2.01
N SER A 255 -7.02 10.71 2.49
CA SER A 255 -5.95 11.55 3.05
C SER A 255 -5.32 12.45 1.98
N ILE A 256 -5.00 11.89 0.79
CA ILE A 256 -4.48 12.68 -0.33
C ILE A 256 -5.48 13.78 -0.74
N LEU A 257 -6.78 13.49 -0.68
CA LEU A 257 -7.85 14.45 -1.01
C LEU A 257 -8.20 15.42 0.14
N GLY A 258 -7.60 15.26 1.33
CA GLY A 258 -7.92 16.08 2.51
C GLY A 258 -9.29 15.79 3.12
N LYS A 259 -9.86 14.59 2.91
CA LYS A 259 -11.26 14.24 3.26
C LYS A 259 -11.39 13.10 4.27
N THR A 260 -10.39 12.82 5.08
CA THR A 260 -10.43 11.75 6.10
C THR A 260 -11.56 11.93 7.13
N HIS A 261 -12.09 13.15 7.27
CA HIS A 261 -13.20 13.50 8.15
C HIS A 261 -14.58 13.12 7.58
N TRP A 262 -14.65 12.59 6.36
CA TRP A 262 -15.90 12.15 5.72
C TRP A 262 -16.34 10.75 6.14
N ILE A 263 -15.49 10.01 6.89
CA ILE A 263 -15.82 8.70 7.47
C ILE A 263 -15.77 8.76 9.00
N ASP A 264 -16.44 7.82 9.65
CA ASP A 264 -16.30 7.60 11.09
C ASP A 264 -14.99 6.86 11.38
N ARG A 265 -13.92 7.63 11.67
CA ARG A 265 -12.59 7.09 11.99
C ARG A 265 -12.60 6.23 13.26
N GLY A 266 -13.45 6.57 14.25
CA GLY A 266 -13.59 5.80 15.48
C GLY A 266 -14.21 4.42 15.22
N ALA A 267 -15.23 4.35 14.38
CA ALA A 267 -15.82 3.08 13.98
C ALA A 267 -14.83 2.22 13.17
N LEU A 268 -14.05 2.84 12.28
CA LEU A 268 -13.02 2.14 11.51
C LEU A 268 -11.91 1.58 12.43
N ALA A 269 -11.41 2.39 13.37
CA ALA A 269 -10.40 1.93 14.31
C ALA A 269 -10.89 0.73 15.14
N ARG A 270 -12.12 0.79 15.66
CA ARG A 270 -12.73 -0.36 16.37
C ARG A 270 -12.88 -1.59 15.48
N PHE A 271 -13.19 -1.43 14.20
CA PHE A 271 -13.25 -2.55 13.27
C PHE A 271 -11.89 -3.22 13.12
N ILE A 272 -10.81 -2.46 12.88
CA ILE A 272 -9.44 -2.98 12.74
C ILE A 272 -9.02 -3.69 14.02
N LEU A 273 -9.23 -3.07 15.19
CA LEU A 273 -8.80 -3.63 16.48
C LEU A 273 -9.57 -4.90 16.89
N ARG A 274 -10.80 -5.11 16.36
CA ARG A 274 -11.50 -6.38 16.54
C ARG A 274 -11.03 -7.51 15.63
N CYS A 275 -10.22 -7.19 14.61
CA CYS A 275 -9.59 -8.18 13.74
C CYS A 275 -8.20 -8.60 14.25
N GLN A 276 -7.67 -7.99 15.35
CA GLN A 276 -6.39 -8.39 15.92
C GLN A 276 -6.51 -9.65 16.76
N ASP A 277 -5.48 -10.51 16.70
CA ASP A 277 -5.24 -11.53 17.71
C ASP A 277 -4.29 -10.95 18.77
N GLU A 278 -4.82 -10.71 19.96
CA GLU A 278 -4.05 -10.13 21.09
C GLU A 278 -3.04 -11.11 21.69
N THR A 279 -3.20 -12.41 21.45
CA THR A 279 -2.39 -13.48 22.06
C THR A 279 -1.25 -13.91 21.15
N SER A 280 -1.56 -14.33 19.92
CA SER A 280 -0.57 -14.79 18.95
C SER A 280 -0.05 -13.66 18.05
N GLY A 281 -0.74 -12.52 18.03
CA GLY A 281 -0.43 -11.39 17.16
C GLY A 281 -1.01 -11.54 15.76
N GLY A 282 -0.85 -10.49 14.97
CA GLY A 282 -1.41 -10.41 13.63
C GLY A 282 -2.80 -9.77 13.60
N ILE A 283 -3.21 -9.37 12.42
CA ILE A 283 -4.53 -8.82 12.12
C ILE A 283 -5.08 -9.58 10.91
N SER A 284 -6.34 -10.01 10.98
CA SER A 284 -7.06 -10.69 9.90
C SER A 284 -7.82 -9.70 9.02
N ASP A 285 -8.34 -10.16 7.88
CA ASP A 285 -9.20 -9.35 6.99
C ASP A 285 -10.53 -8.96 7.66
N ARG A 286 -11.07 -9.83 8.52
CA ARG A 286 -12.32 -9.66 9.26
C ARG A 286 -12.22 -10.31 10.63
N PRO A 287 -13.09 -9.91 11.60
CA PRO A 287 -13.16 -10.59 12.89
C PRO A 287 -13.36 -12.10 12.72
N ASP A 288 -12.69 -12.88 13.53
CA ASP A 288 -12.76 -14.34 13.62
C ASP A 288 -12.10 -15.11 12.44
N ASP A 289 -11.42 -14.41 11.51
CA ASP A 289 -10.61 -15.02 10.46
C ASP A 289 -9.12 -15.11 10.88
N GLU A 290 -8.32 -15.91 10.17
CA GLU A 290 -6.90 -16.12 10.46
C GLU A 290 -6.07 -14.86 10.14
N PRO A 291 -5.21 -14.38 11.05
CA PRO A 291 -4.31 -13.26 10.79
C PRO A 291 -3.24 -13.59 9.76
N ASP A 292 -2.85 -12.59 8.97
CA ASP A 292 -1.72 -12.65 8.05
C ASP A 292 -0.90 -11.35 8.03
N VAL A 293 0.29 -11.40 7.43
CA VAL A 293 1.21 -10.26 7.40
C VAL A 293 0.69 -9.10 6.55
N TYR A 294 -0.07 -9.38 5.49
CA TYR A 294 -0.66 -8.39 4.60
C TYR A 294 -1.72 -7.54 5.33
N HIS A 295 -2.73 -8.19 5.94
CA HIS A 295 -3.77 -7.48 6.69
C HIS A 295 -3.21 -6.83 7.96
N THR A 296 -2.20 -7.44 8.60
CA THR A 296 -1.48 -6.83 9.72
C THR A 296 -0.86 -5.49 9.31
N PHE A 297 -0.14 -5.45 8.18
CA PHE A 297 0.44 -4.19 7.70
C PHE A 297 -0.63 -3.13 7.40
N PHE A 298 -1.65 -3.46 6.63
CA PHE A 298 -2.64 -2.47 6.21
C PHE A 298 -3.55 -2.01 7.35
N GLY A 299 -3.83 -2.87 8.33
CA GLY A 299 -4.52 -2.48 9.56
C GLY A 299 -3.71 -1.47 10.37
N ILE A 300 -2.42 -1.75 10.60
CA ILE A 300 -1.49 -0.85 11.30
C ILE A 300 -1.32 0.48 10.54
N ALA A 301 -1.16 0.44 9.23
CA ALA A 301 -1.06 1.64 8.39
C ALA A 301 -2.33 2.50 8.43
N GLY A 302 -3.51 1.86 8.43
CA GLY A 302 -4.80 2.54 8.62
C GLY A 302 -4.89 3.21 10.00
N LEU A 303 -4.51 2.52 11.07
CA LEU A 303 -4.47 3.09 12.42
C LEU A 303 -3.52 4.29 12.51
N SER A 304 -2.34 4.19 11.88
CA SER A 304 -1.36 5.28 11.83
C SER A 304 -1.92 6.53 11.14
N LEU A 305 -2.59 6.38 9.98
CA LEU A 305 -3.26 7.49 9.28
C LEU A 305 -4.37 8.16 10.12
N MET A 306 -4.98 7.42 11.05
CA MET A 306 -5.99 7.95 11.97
C MET A 306 -5.39 8.58 13.23
N GLY A 307 -4.07 8.49 13.42
CA GLY A 307 -3.38 9.03 14.59
C GLY A 307 -3.53 8.17 15.83
N HIS A 308 -3.57 6.84 15.68
CA HIS A 308 -3.57 5.94 16.84
C HIS A 308 -2.27 6.09 17.65
N PRO A 309 -2.35 6.24 18.99
CA PRO A 309 -1.18 6.61 19.82
C PRO A 309 -0.07 5.56 19.88
N ALA A 310 -0.33 4.32 19.47
CA ALA A 310 0.66 3.24 19.47
C ALA A 310 1.44 3.11 18.13
N VAL A 311 1.11 3.93 17.10
CA VAL A 311 1.73 3.85 15.76
C VAL A 311 1.85 5.22 15.13
#